data_c21498b3ba7d9bd02362612f3d05a34f
#
_entry.id   c21498b3ba7d9bd02362612f3d05a34f
#
_cell.length_a   1.000
_cell.length_b   1.000
_cell.length_c   1.000
_cell.angle_alpha   90.00
_cell.angle_beta   90.00
_cell.angle_gamma   90.00
#
_symmetry.space_group_name_H-M   'P 1'
#
loop_
_entity.id
_entity.type
_entity.pdbx_description
1 polymer ?
#
loop_
_entity_poly.entity_id
_entity_poly.type
_entity_poly.pdbx_seq_one_letter_code
_entity_poly.pdbx_strand_id
1 'polypeptide(L)'
;AAGNHDYGYSNISVRRSNYNTYFPVDKNFKTQKIIREAGLNAEGVPTMENAAFEFTSPQGRKFLLLTLEFAPRDTIVAWAKNVTNQARYKDHTGIILTHSYLNSANQHIEKENYPITDGNYGAAIWRKLVQPSSNIQLVFSGHIGKPDDAREHVGFRTDKNAAGKKVNQMVFNAQAMGGGWYGNGGDGWLRILEFLPDGKTVKVKTFSPFFALSPATQQFAWRTAPYDEFEFQMDK
;
A
#
# COMPACT_ATOMS: atom_id res chain seq x y z
N ALA A 1 4.48 3.04 -4.17
CA ALA A 1 4.44 4.18 -3.24
C ALA A 1 5.84 4.40 -2.67
N ALA A 2 6.21 5.64 -2.47
CA ALA A 2 7.45 5.98 -1.79
C ALA A 2 7.28 5.84 -0.27
N GLY A 3 8.33 5.41 0.41
CA GLY A 3 8.43 5.39 1.86
C GLY A 3 9.32 6.53 2.39
N ASN A 4 9.39 6.66 3.71
CA ASN A 4 10.23 7.67 4.37
C ASN A 4 11.71 7.52 4.03
N HIS A 5 12.20 6.31 3.80
CA HIS A 5 13.59 6.04 3.43
C HIS A 5 13.96 6.52 2.01
N ASP A 6 12.98 6.63 1.09
CA ASP A 6 13.22 7.15 -0.25
C ASP A 6 13.63 8.63 -0.23
N TYR A 7 13.19 9.39 0.77
CA TYR A 7 13.59 10.80 0.96
C TYR A 7 14.89 10.95 1.76
N GLY A 8 15.24 9.95 2.58
CA GLY A 8 16.36 10.06 3.53
C GLY A 8 16.09 11.07 4.65
N TYR A 9 16.89 11.03 5.69
CA TYR A 9 16.65 11.85 6.90
C TYR A 9 16.78 13.35 6.66
N SER A 10 17.70 13.78 5.78
CA SER A 10 17.97 15.20 5.53
C SER A 10 16.95 15.87 4.60
N ASN A 11 16.26 15.10 3.77
CA ASN A 11 15.38 15.64 2.72
C ASN A 11 13.89 15.37 2.96
N ILE A 12 13.54 14.68 4.04
CA ILE A 12 12.17 14.25 4.29
C ILE A 12 11.21 15.43 4.47
N SER A 13 11.67 16.53 5.09
CA SER A 13 10.85 17.73 5.29
C SER A 13 10.49 18.44 4.00
N VAL A 14 11.35 18.36 2.98
CA VAL A 14 11.14 18.97 1.65
C VAL A 14 10.72 17.93 0.60
N ARG A 15 10.58 16.67 1.00
CA ARG A 15 10.17 15.54 0.14
C ARG A 15 11.03 15.38 -1.12
N ARG A 16 12.29 15.77 -1.06
CA ARG A 16 13.21 15.58 -2.18
C ARG A 16 13.75 14.14 -2.16
N SER A 17 13.68 13.46 -3.31
CA SER A 17 14.16 12.10 -3.45
C SER A 17 14.78 11.88 -4.84
N ASN A 18 15.53 10.79 -4.97
CA ASN A 18 16.01 10.31 -6.28
C ASN A 18 14.99 9.36 -6.95
N TYR A 19 13.74 9.31 -6.45
CA TYR A 19 12.73 8.36 -6.91
C TYR A 19 12.53 8.47 -8.43
N ASN A 20 12.32 9.67 -8.97
CA ASN A 20 12.11 9.88 -10.40
C ASN A 20 13.34 9.58 -11.27
N THR A 21 14.54 9.61 -10.70
CA THR A 21 15.78 9.22 -11.41
C THR A 21 15.78 7.71 -11.69
N TYR A 22 15.35 6.93 -10.71
CA TYR A 22 15.35 5.47 -10.83
C TYR A 22 14.04 4.90 -11.38
N PHE A 23 12.92 5.55 -11.08
CA PHE A 23 11.57 5.12 -11.43
C PHE A 23 10.77 6.23 -12.16
N PRO A 24 11.29 6.78 -13.27
CA PRO A 24 10.54 7.78 -14.03
C PRO A 24 9.27 7.15 -14.63
N VAL A 25 8.26 7.99 -14.87
CA VAL A 25 6.94 7.56 -15.33
C VAL A 25 7.00 6.75 -16.62
N ASP A 26 7.94 7.06 -17.50
CA ASP A 26 8.07 6.48 -18.84
C ASP A 26 9.06 5.30 -18.98
N LYS A 27 9.74 4.92 -17.89
CA LYS A 27 10.80 3.90 -17.94
C LYS A 27 10.30 2.50 -18.28
N ASN A 28 9.17 2.09 -17.73
CA ASN A 28 8.69 0.71 -17.83
C ASN A 28 7.51 0.61 -18.79
N PHE A 29 7.71 -0.01 -19.95
CA PHE A 29 6.69 -0.17 -20.98
C PHE A 29 5.45 -0.96 -20.52
N LYS A 30 5.57 -1.85 -19.53
CA LYS A 30 4.43 -2.57 -18.95
C LYS A 30 3.57 -1.63 -18.11
N THR A 31 4.21 -0.78 -17.33
CA THR A 31 3.53 0.23 -16.51
C THR A 31 2.82 1.26 -17.40
N GLN A 32 3.43 1.65 -18.53
CA GLN A 32 2.84 2.57 -19.50
C GLN A 32 1.49 2.09 -20.05
N LYS A 33 1.28 0.79 -20.13
CA LYS A 33 0.00 0.23 -20.61
C LYS A 33 -1.16 0.44 -19.64
N ILE A 34 -0.88 0.54 -18.36
CA ILE A 34 -1.89 0.59 -17.29
C ILE A 34 -1.94 1.92 -16.53
N ILE A 35 -0.91 2.77 -16.62
CA ILE A 35 -0.94 4.10 -16.01
C ILE A 35 -1.96 4.97 -16.72
N ARG A 36 -2.74 5.75 -15.95
CA ARG A 36 -3.76 6.66 -16.48
C ARG A 36 -3.47 8.11 -16.12
N GLU A 37 -2.97 8.34 -14.93
CA GLU A 37 -2.62 9.68 -14.45
C GLU A 37 -1.40 9.59 -13.55
N ALA A 38 -0.52 10.60 -13.59
CA ALA A 38 0.56 10.78 -12.64
C ALA A 38 0.33 12.12 -11.92
N GLY A 39 0.27 12.06 -10.61
CA GLY A 39 0.30 13.25 -9.77
C GLY A 39 1.70 13.86 -9.74
N LEU A 40 1.80 15.07 -9.20
CA LEU A 40 3.06 15.81 -9.14
C LEU A 40 3.77 15.55 -7.80
N ASN A 41 5.08 15.35 -7.83
CA ASN A 41 5.90 15.36 -6.62
C ASN A 41 6.02 16.79 -6.01
N ALA A 42 6.78 16.95 -4.95
CA ALA A 42 6.97 18.27 -4.31
C ALA A 42 7.69 19.29 -5.19
N GLU A 43 8.40 18.84 -6.23
CA GLU A 43 9.10 19.68 -7.19
C GLU A 43 8.23 20.01 -8.43
N GLY A 44 6.96 19.58 -8.45
CA GLY A 44 6.04 19.83 -9.57
C GLY A 44 6.26 18.91 -10.79
N VAL A 45 6.94 17.79 -10.61
CA VAL A 45 7.23 16.81 -11.67
C VAL A 45 6.29 15.62 -11.58
N PRO A 46 5.72 15.13 -12.71
CA PRO A 46 4.94 13.88 -12.71
C PRO A 46 5.76 12.71 -12.14
N THR A 47 5.14 11.92 -11.26
CA THR A 47 5.86 10.90 -10.49
C THR A 47 5.06 9.62 -10.30
N MET A 48 5.76 8.49 -10.25
CA MET A 48 5.21 7.19 -9.83
C MET A 48 4.96 7.11 -8.32
N GLU A 49 5.46 8.05 -7.52
CA GLU A 49 5.12 8.18 -6.10
C GLU A 49 3.60 8.41 -5.94
N ASN A 50 3.03 9.21 -6.87
CA ASN A 50 1.63 9.57 -6.94
C ASN A 50 1.10 9.20 -8.33
N ALA A 51 0.54 8.01 -8.49
CA ALA A 51 0.10 7.54 -9.80
C ALA A 51 -1.18 6.72 -9.72
N ALA A 52 -1.98 6.78 -10.76
CA ALA A 52 -3.21 6.01 -10.93
C ALA A 52 -3.05 4.99 -12.05
N PHE A 53 -3.33 3.73 -11.74
CA PHE A 53 -3.23 2.60 -12.65
C PHE A 53 -4.59 1.94 -12.81
N GLU A 54 -4.93 1.57 -14.03
CA GLU A 54 -6.14 0.82 -14.35
C GLU A 54 -5.79 -0.52 -14.97
N PHE A 55 -6.36 -1.58 -14.44
CA PHE A 55 -6.21 -2.92 -15.00
C PHE A 55 -7.47 -3.76 -14.74
N THR A 56 -7.59 -4.85 -15.49
CA THR A 56 -8.71 -5.78 -15.37
C THR A 56 -8.17 -7.17 -15.05
N SER A 57 -8.77 -7.84 -14.04
CA SER A 57 -8.43 -9.23 -13.74
C SER A 57 -8.88 -10.17 -14.87
N PRO A 58 -8.33 -11.38 -14.95
CA PRO A 58 -8.79 -12.40 -15.89
C PRO A 58 -10.30 -12.71 -15.81
N GLN A 59 -10.91 -12.51 -14.63
CA GLN A 59 -12.33 -12.71 -14.37
C GLN A 59 -13.19 -11.45 -14.67
N GLY A 60 -12.59 -10.40 -15.24
CA GLY A 60 -13.31 -9.20 -15.68
C GLY A 60 -13.49 -8.12 -14.58
N ARG A 61 -12.99 -8.29 -13.36
CA ARG A 61 -13.04 -7.23 -12.33
C ARG A 61 -12.06 -6.11 -12.69
N LYS A 62 -12.58 -4.89 -12.75
CA LYS A 62 -11.79 -3.70 -13.03
C LYS A 62 -11.22 -3.12 -11.74
N PHE A 63 -9.96 -2.76 -11.76
CA PHE A 63 -9.25 -2.17 -10.64
C PHE A 63 -8.72 -0.79 -10.99
N LEU A 64 -8.80 0.11 -10.01
CA LEU A 64 -8.12 1.39 -10.00
C LEU A 64 -7.14 1.40 -8.81
N LEU A 65 -5.86 1.29 -9.06
CA LEU A 65 -4.82 1.38 -8.04
C LEU A 65 -4.23 2.78 -8.02
N LEU A 66 -4.22 3.42 -6.84
CA LEU A 66 -3.52 4.68 -6.62
C LEU A 66 -2.35 4.47 -5.67
N THR A 67 -1.17 4.91 -6.08
CA THR A 67 -0.02 5.07 -5.19
C THR A 67 0.00 6.47 -4.63
N LEU A 68 0.38 6.61 -3.37
CA LEU A 68 0.52 7.90 -2.70
C LEU A 68 1.93 8.02 -2.11
N GLU A 69 2.52 9.19 -2.20
CA GLU A 69 3.78 9.55 -1.56
C GLU A 69 3.73 9.31 -0.05
N PHE A 70 4.88 9.24 0.61
CA PHE A 70 4.93 9.15 2.08
C PHE A 70 4.30 10.38 2.73
N ALA A 71 3.38 10.18 3.68
CA ALA A 71 2.61 11.24 4.32
C ALA A 71 2.06 12.25 3.29
N PRO A 72 1.17 11.83 2.37
CA PRO A 72 0.81 12.62 1.20
C PRO A 72 0.29 14.01 1.57
N ARG A 73 0.67 15.01 0.78
CA ARG A 73 0.20 16.39 0.91
C ARG A 73 -1.30 16.48 0.66
N ASP A 74 -1.95 17.53 1.17
CA ASP A 74 -3.38 17.79 0.92
C ASP A 74 -3.70 17.87 -0.58
N THR A 75 -2.80 18.42 -1.38
CA THR A 75 -2.94 18.50 -2.84
C THR A 75 -2.97 17.11 -3.49
N ILE A 76 -2.18 16.16 -2.98
CA ILE A 76 -2.16 14.77 -3.47
C ILE A 76 -3.38 14.00 -3.00
N VAL A 77 -3.82 14.20 -1.76
CA VAL A 77 -5.08 13.62 -1.27
C VAL A 77 -6.27 14.12 -2.09
N ALA A 78 -6.31 15.42 -2.42
CA ALA A 78 -7.34 16.03 -3.26
C ALA A 78 -7.27 15.49 -4.70
N TRP A 79 -6.06 15.36 -5.28
CA TRP A 79 -5.86 14.75 -6.59
C TRP A 79 -6.38 13.30 -6.61
N ALA A 80 -6.00 12.47 -5.65
CA ALA A 80 -6.45 11.09 -5.55
C ALA A 80 -7.98 10.99 -5.44
N LYS A 81 -8.60 11.87 -4.64
CA LYS A 81 -10.06 11.96 -4.52
C LYS A 81 -10.72 12.35 -5.85
N ASN A 82 -10.15 13.30 -6.57
CA ASN A 82 -10.66 13.69 -7.90
C ASN A 82 -10.56 12.53 -8.89
N VAL A 83 -9.45 11.77 -8.89
CA VAL A 83 -9.30 10.58 -9.73
C VAL A 83 -10.35 9.52 -9.39
N THR A 84 -10.49 9.15 -8.12
CA THR A 84 -11.46 8.12 -7.71
C THR A 84 -12.91 8.47 -8.01
N ASN A 85 -13.25 9.77 -8.02
CA ASN A 85 -14.59 10.26 -8.28
C ASN A 85 -14.92 10.43 -9.78
N GLN A 86 -13.98 10.17 -10.69
CA GLN A 86 -14.28 10.22 -12.13
C GLN A 86 -15.34 9.17 -12.48
N ALA A 87 -16.33 9.56 -13.28
CA ALA A 87 -17.46 8.70 -13.66
C ALA A 87 -17.03 7.37 -14.27
N ARG A 88 -15.91 7.34 -15.01
CA ARG A 88 -15.34 6.13 -15.61
C ARG A 88 -14.90 5.08 -14.57
N TYR A 89 -14.60 5.50 -13.34
CA TYR A 89 -14.09 4.61 -12.26
C TYR A 89 -15.16 4.22 -11.24
N LYS A 90 -16.42 4.63 -11.42
CA LYS A 90 -17.50 4.35 -10.46
C LYS A 90 -17.70 2.86 -10.14
N ASP A 91 -17.44 1.99 -11.14
CA ASP A 91 -17.61 0.53 -11.04
C ASP A 91 -16.26 -0.21 -10.88
N HIS A 92 -15.16 0.52 -10.63
CA HIS A 92 -13.87 -0.09 -10.34
C HIS A 92 -13.74 -0.40 -8.86
N THR A 93 -13.01 -1.45 -8.55
CA THR A 93 -12.51 -1.69 -7.19
C THR A 93 -11.29 -0.81 -6.98
N GLY A 94 -11.43 0.22 -6.16
CA GLY A 94 -10.35 1.14 -5.81
C GLY A 94 -9.40 0.52 -4.79
N ILE A 95 -8.11 0.67 -5.04
CA ILE A 95 -7.00 0.24 -4.17
C ILE A 95 -6.13 1.45 -3.87
N ILE A 96 -5.86 1.70 -2.60
CA ILE A 96 -4.86 2.68 -2.17
C ILE A 96 -3.60 1.92 -1.73
N LEU A 97 -2.47 2.30 -2.26
CA LEU A 97 -1.15 1.87 -1.81
C LEU A 97 -0.41 3.08 -1.24
N THR A 98 -0.14 3.05 0.06
CA THR A 98 0.55 4.12 0.78
C THR A 98 1.55 3.54 1.76
N HIS A 99 2.34 4.36 2.47
CA HIS A 99 3.39 3.85 3.33
C HIS A 99 2.95 3.76 4.80
N SER A 100 2.64 4.87 5.46
CA SER A 100 2.23 4.92 6.87
C SER A 100 0.72 5.11 6.98
N TYR A 101 0.00 4.06 7.43
CA TYR A 101 -1.47 4.08 7.44
C TYR A 101 -2.09 3.38 8.65
N LEU A 102 -1.80 2.09 8.88
CA LEU A 102 -2.22 1.32 10.05
C LEU A 102 -1.05 0.98 10.95
N ASN A 103 -1.31 0.88 12.25
CA ASN A 103 -0.39 0.28 13.21
C ASN A 103 -0.75 -1.20 13.49
N SER A 104 0.07 -1.89 14.27
CA SER A 104 -0.12 -3.31 14.65
C SER A 104 -1.33 -3.55 15.56
N ALA A 105 -1.84 -2.51 16.21
CA ALA A 105 -3.10 -2.54 16.97
C ALA A 105 -4.34 -2.34 16.05
N ASN A 106 -4.18 -2.36 14.74
CA ASN A 106 -5.24 -2.13 13.75
C ASN A 106 -5.88 -0.72 13.83
N GLN A 107 -5.14 0.26 14.31
CA GLN A 107 -5.59 1.64 14.39
C GLN A 107 -4.99 2.46 13.25
N HIS A 108 -5.74 3.42 12.73
CA HIS A 108 -5.19 4.40 11.80
C HIS A 108 -4.15 5.27 12.52
N ILE A 109 -2.96 5.40 11.92
CA ILE A 109 -1.90 6.26 12.43
C ILE A 109 -2.35 7.71 12.33
N GLU A 110 -2.38 8.42 13.48
CA GLU A 110 -2.77 9.84 13.51
C GLU A 110 -1.61 10.75 13.11
N LYS A 111 -0.40 10.45 13.58
CA LYS A 111 0.80 11.25 13.36
C LYS A 111 2.06 10.40 13.53
N GLU A 112 3.09 10.76 12.80
CA GLU A 112 4.44 10.23 12.94
C GLU A 112 5.42 11.32 13.36
N ASN A 113 6.54 10.91 13.92
CA ASN A 113 7.58 11.84 14.40
C ASN A 113 8.56 12.21 13.26
N TYR A 114 8.03 12.74 12.16
CA TYR A 114 8.83 13.28 11.06
C TYR A 114 8.65 14.79 10.96
N PRO A 115 9.66 15.55 10.52
CA PRO A 115 9.55 17.01 10.33
C PRO A 115 8.75 17.36 9.06
N ILE A 116 7.52 16.83 8.97
CA ILE A 116 6.56 17.07 7.89
C ILE A 116 5.35 17.77 8.50
N THR A 117 5.04 18.98 8.02
CA THR A 117 3.97 19.80 8.55
C THR A 117 2.66 19.69 7.79
N ASP A 118 2.71 19.28 6.53
CA ASP A 118 1.58 19.19 5.59
C ASP A 118 1.18 17.74 5.26
N GLY A 119 1.67 16.77 6.05
CA GLY A 119 1.48 15.35 5.79
C GLY A 119 0.16 14.79 6.30
N ASN A 120 -0.44 13.91 5.50
CA ASN A 120 -1.59 13.10 5.89
C ASN A 120 -1.12 11.67 6.21
N TYR A 121 -1.38 11.22 7.43
CA TYR A 121 -1.18 9.84 7.86
C TYR A 121 -2.51 9.07 7.82
N GLY A 122 -2.51 7.83 8.25
CA GLY A 122 -3.63 6.90 8.11
C GLY A 122 -5.00 7.47 8.45
N ALA A 123 -5.13 8.13 9.61
CA ALA A 123 -6.41 8.71 10.03
C ALA A 123 -6.89 9.86 9.13
N ALA A 124 -5.98 10.70 8.67
CA ALA A 124 -6.30 11.77 7.74
C ALA A 124 -6.62 11.23 6.34
N ILE A 125 -5.85 10.25 5.85
CA ILE A 125 -6.11 9.57 4.56
C ILE A 125 -7.48 8.87 4.61
N TRP A 126 -7.81 8.20 5.71
CA TRP A 126 -9.12 7.60 5.91
C TRP A 126 -10.24 8.63 5.79
N ARG A 127 -10.20 9.69 6.59
CA ARG A 127 -11.26 10.70 6.64
C ARG A 127 -11.40 11.50 5.34
N LYS A 128 -10.27 11.87 4.71
CA LYS A 128 -10.27 12.79 3.55
C LYS A 128 -10.45 12.08 2.21
N LEU A 129 -10.01 10.82 2.08
CA LEU A 129 -9.96 10.09 0.83
C LEU A 129 -10.75 8.79 0.87
N VAL A 130 -10.41 7.86 1.76
CA VAL A 130 -10.91 6.48 1.67
C VAL A 130 -12.38 6.39 2.05
N GLN A 131 -12.75 6.89 3.22
CA GLN A 131 -14.12 6.84 3.73
C GLN A 131 -15.13 7.55 2.81
N PRO A 132 -14.87 8.74 2.27
CA PRO A 132 -15.83 9.42 1.39
C PRO A 132 -15.89 8.86 -0.05
N SER A 133 -14.97 7.97 -0.45
CA SER A 133 -14.95 7.41 -1.81
C SER A 133 -15.77 6.12 -1.90
N SER A 134 -16.74 6.10 -2.82
CA SER A 134 -17.71 4.99 -2.95
C SER A 134 -17.11 3.69 -3.54
N ASN A 135 -15.96 3.77 -4.19
CA ASN A 135 -15.35 2.66 -4.93
C ASN A 135 -14.06 2.12 -4.29
N ILE A 136 -13.46 2.80 -3.30
CA ILE A 136 -12.27 2.28 -2.59
C ILE A 136 -12.72 1.14 -1.67
N GLN A 137 -12.14 -0.04 -1.86
CA GLN A 137 -12.40 -1.24 -1.07
C GLN A 137 -11.14 -1.86 -0.46
N LEU A 138 -9.95 -1.42 -0.88
CA LEU A 138 -8.67 -1.98 -0.41
C LEU A 138 -7.69 -0.84 -0.08
N VAL A 139 -6.98 -0.99 1.04
CA VAL A 139 -5.84 -0.13 1.39
C VAL A 139 -4.68 -1.01 1.84
N PHE A 140 -3.52 -0.82 1.25
CA PHE A 140 -2.30 -1.53 1.60
C PHE A 140 -1.23 -0.54 2.06
N SER A 141 -0.53 -0.91 3.14
CA SER A 141 0.52 -0.08 3.74
C SER A 141 1.65 -0.93 4.32
N GLY A 142 2.74 -0.27 4.71
CA GLY A 142 3.91 -0.85 5.35
C GLY A 142 4.32 -0.06 6.58
N HIS A 143 5.61 0.29 6.67
CA HIS A 143 6.24 1.21 7.61
C HIS A 143 6.48 0.67 9.03
N ILE A 144 5.45 0.07 9.66
CA ILE A 144 5.53 -0.38 11.05
C ILE A 144 6.43 -1.62 11.19
N GLY A 145 6.90 -1.87 12.41
CA GLY A 145 7.63 -3.08 12.74
C GLY A 145 8.38 -2.94 14.06
N LYS A 146 8.73 -4.07 14.64
CA LYS A 146 9.56 -4.16 15.83
C LYS A 146 10.47 -5.38 15.67
N PRO A 147 11.77 -5.27 15.94
CA PRO A 147 12.68 -6.41 15.91
C PRO A 147 12.13 -7.59 16.73
N ASP A 148 12.21 -8.78 16.16
CA ASP A 148 11.90 -10.06 16.81
C ASP A 148 10.43 -10.25 17.26
N ASP A 149 9.51 -9.37 16.82
CA ASP A 149 8.09 -9.51 17.10
C ASP A 149 7.26 -9.45 15.80
N ALA A 150 6.92 -10.62 15.28
CA ALA A 150 6.19 -10.75 14.02
C ALA A 150 4.80 -10.09 14.04
N ARG A 151 4.17 -9.93 15.20
CA ARG A 151 2.86 -9.28 15.33
C ARG A 151 2.93 -7.78 15.14
N GLU A 152 4.05 -7.17 15.48
CA GLU A 152 4.28 -5.73 15.31
C GLU A 152 4.53 -5.33 13.83
N HIS A 153 4.55 -6.30 12.92
CA HIS A 153 4.76 -6.11 11.49
C HIS A 153 3.48 -6.19 10.66
N VAL A 154 2.36 -6.56 11.28
CA VAL A 154 1.12 -6.85 10.57
C VAL A 154 -0.08 -6.22 11.24
N GLY A 155 -1.12 -5.93 10.46
CA GLY A 155 -2.41 -5.52 10.94
C GLY A 155 -3.45 -5.67 9.82
N PHE A 156 -4.70 -5.90 10.24
CA PHE A 156 -5.83 -6.00 9.32
C PHE A 156 -7.10 -5.49 10.00
N ARG A 157 -7.85 -4.64 9.30
CA ARG A 157 -9.17 -4.20 9.75
C ARG A 157 -10.11 -3.99 8.57
N THR A 158 -11.39 -4.08 8.82
CA THR A 158 -12.45 -3.78 7.85
C THR A 158 -13.37 -2.72 8.42
N ASP A 159 -13.54 -1.62 7.67
CA ASP A 159 -14.50 -0.56 7.94
C ASP A 159 -15.47 -0.44 6.77
N LYS A 160 -16.42 0.51 6.84
CA LYS A 160 -17.32 0.83 5.73
C LYS A 160 -17.05 2.24 5.22
N ASN A 161 -17.02 2.39 3.90
CA ASN A 161 -17.00 3.70 3.26
C ASN A 161 -18.39 4.37 3.27
N ALA A 162 -18.48 5.59 2.74
CA ALA A 162 -19.73 6.35 2.69
C ALA A 162 -20.85 5.67 1.86
N ALA A 163 -20.51 4.77 0.95
CA ALA A 163 -21.47 3.96 0.19
C ALA A 163 -21.87 2.66 0.93
N GLY A 164 -21.40 2.45 2.16
CA GLY A 164 -21.65 1.25 2.94
C GLY A 164 -20.85 0.02 2.53
N LYS A 165 -19.96 0.13 1.55
CA LYS A 165 -19.09 -0.96 1.10
C LYS A 165 -17.94 -1.20 2.06
N LYS A 166 -17.55 -2.47 2.19
CA LYS A 166 -16.38 -2.88 2.98
C LYS A 166 -15.11 -2.28 2.40
N VAL A 167 -14.27 -1.77 3.28
CA VAL A 167 -12.89 -1.36 2.98
C VAL A 167 -11.97 -2.22 3.82
N ASN A 168 -11.28 -3.15 3.19
CA ASN A 168 -10.31 -4.03 3.82
C ASN A 168 -8.93 -3.35 3.79
N GLN A 169 -8.36 -3.13 4.96
CA GLN A 169 -7.16 -2.32 5.17
C GLN A 169 -6.10 -3.20 5.80
N MET A 170 -4.91 -3.25 5.21
CA MET A 170 -3.85 -4.13 5.63
C MET A 170 -2.53 -3.39 5.74
N VAL A 171 -1.81 -3.64 6.81
CA VAL A 171 -0.40 -3.30 6.93
C VAL A 171 0.44 -4.57 6.97
N PHE A 172 1.54 -4.55 6.24
CA PHE A 172 2.57 -5.59 6.27
C PHE A 172 3.94 -4.96 6.01
N ASN A 173 4.86 -5.20 6.92
CA ASN A 173 6.26 -4.83 6.76
C ASN A 173 7.16 -5.88 7.41
N ALA A 174 8.10 -6.44 6.68
CA ALA A 174 9.01 -7.44 7.20
C ALA A 174 10.42 -6.89 7.49
N GLN A 175 10.66 -5.61 7.28
CA GLN A 175 12.00 -5.00 7.27
C GLN A 175 12.85 -5.33 8.52
N ALA A 176 12.25 -5.35 9.73
CA ALA A 176 12.97 -5.61 10.97
C ALA A 176 12.99 -7.10 11.37
N MET A 177 12.39 -7.99 10.58
CA MET A 177 12.48 -9.44 10.79
C MET A 177 13.84 -9.95 10.30
N GLY A 178 14.29 -11.09 10.83
CA GLY A 178 15.55 -11.69 10.39
C GLY A 178 16.80 -10.92 10.80
N GLY A 179 16.89 -10.52 12.08
CA GLY A 179 18.07 -9.87 12.66
C GLY A 179 17.91 -8.37 12.92
N GLY A 180 16.67 -7.89 13.04
CA GLY A 180 16.37 -6.50 13.38
C GLY A 180 16.56 -5.53 12.23
N TRP A 181 16.61 -4.23 12.54
CA TRP A 181 16.68 -3.14 11.54
C TRP A 181 17.95 -3.17 10.68
N TYR A 182 19.01 -3.77 11.15
CA TYR A 182 20.31 -3.90 10.48
C TYR A 182 20.59 -5.33 10.01
N GLY A 183 19.56 -6.19 10.02
CA GLY A 183 19.65 -7.56 9.60
C GLY A 183 19.60 -7.73 8.07
N ASN A 184 19.02 -8.84 7.63
CA ASN A 184 19.03 -9.26 6.23
C ASN A 184 17.87 -8.70 5.38
N GLY A 185 17.24 -7.63 5.79
CA GLY A 185 16.13 -7.01 5.07
C GLY A 185 14.83 -7.80 5.15
N GLY A 186 14.60 -8.50 6.27
CA GLY A 186 13.32 -9.14 6.57
C GLY A 186 13.12 -10.50 5.92
N ASP A 187 14.19 -11.28 5.72
CA ASP A 187 14.14 -12.65 5.19
C ASP A 187 13.37 -12.79 3.86
N GLY A 188 13.22 -11.68 3.11
CA GLY A 188 12.49 -11.66 1.86
C GLY A 188 10.98 -11.94 1.97
N TRP A 189 10.39 -11.81 3.16
CA TRP A 189 8.95 -12.01 3.35
C TRP A 189 8.12 -11.04 2.52
N LEU A 190 7.09 -11.58 1.85
CA LEU A 190 6.09 -10.83 1.08
C LEU A 190 4.69 -11.40 1.32
N ARG A 191 3.66 -10.59 1.02
CA ARG A 191 2.27 -11.04 0.99
C ARG A 191 1.79 -11.28 -0.41
N ILE A 192 1.13 -12.43 -0.60
CA ILE A 192 0.41 -12.81 -1.81
C ILE A 192 -1.08 -12.66 -1.52
N LEU A 193 -1.76 -11.91 -2.39
CA LEU A 193 -3.21 -11.79 -2.38
C LEU A 193 -3.79 -12.54 -3.58
N GLU A 194 -4.49 -13.62 -3.30
CA GLU A 194 -5.14 -14.45 -4.31
C GLU A 194 -6.63 -14.10 -4.36
N PHE A 195 -7.04 -13.41 -5.43
CA PHE A 195 -8.45 -13.08 -5.69
C PHE A 195 -9.15 -14.31 -6.28
N LEU A 196 -10.09 -14.88 -5.53
CA LEU A 196 -10.75 -16.13 -5.94
C LEU A 196 -11.77 -15.90 -7.06
N PRO A 197 -12.11 -16.97 -7.82
CA PRO A 197 -13.07 -16.90 -8.94
C PRO A 197 -14.50 -16.50 -8.53
N ASP A 198 -14.86 -16.62 -7.25
CA ASP A 198 -16.17 -16.19 -6.73
C ASP A 198 -16.38 -14.67 -6.81
N GLY A 199 -15.32 -13.93 -7.12
CA GLY A 199 -15.31 -12.49 -7.31
C GLY A 199 -15.44 -11.68 -6.02
N LYS A 200 -15.31 -12.30 -4.84
CA LYS A 200 -15.42 -11.62 -3.54
C LYS A 200 -14.41 -12.07 -2.51
N THR A 201 -13.94 -13.31 -2.54
CA THR A 201 -13.00 -13.84 -1.56
C THR A 201 -11.56 -13.51 -1.96
N VAL A 202 -10.78 -13.02 -1.03
CA VAL A 202 -9.34 -12.81 -1.19
C VAL A 202 -8.62 -13.63 -0.13
N LYS A 203 -7.75 -14.55 -0.56
CA LYS A 203 -6.82 -15.28 0.31
C LYS A 203 -5.54 -14.50 0.48
N VAL A 204 -5.11 -14.37 1.72
CA VAL A 204 -3.82 -13.77 2.08
C VAL A 204 -2.87 -14.87 2.50
N LYS A 205 -1.68 -14.90 1.91
CA LYS A 205 -0.61 -15.83 2.23
C LYS A 205 0.68 -15.05 2.43
N THR A 206 1.53 -15.51 3.34
CA THR A 206 2.85 -14.91 3.60
C THR A 206 3.94 -15.88 3.20
N PHE A 207 4.80 -15.46 2.28
CA PHE A 207 5.79 -16.30 1.62
C PHE A 207 7.16 -15.62 1.59
N SER A 208 8.22 -16.40 1.77
CA SER A 208 9.60 -15.95 1.57
C SER A 208 10.24 -16.71 0.41
N PRO A 209 10.48 -16.07 -0.72
CA PRO A 209 11.27 -16.64 -1.79
C PRO A 209 12.71 -16.91 -1.36
N PHE A 210 13.25 -16.16 -0.40
CA PHE A 210 14.58 -16.39 0.14
C PHE A 210 14.71 -17.77 0.77
N PHE A 211 13.78 -18.14 1.66
CA PHE A 211 13.77 -19.49 2.23
C PHE A 211 13.44 -20.58 1.21
N ALA A 212 12.63 -20.28 0.20
CA ALA A 212 12.24 -21.24 -0.83
C ALA A 212 13.39 -21.65 -1.78
N LEU A 213 14.45 -20.84 -1.88
CA LEU A 213 15.58 -21.09 -2.79
C LEU A 213 16.48 -22.26 -2.36
N SER A 214 16.51 -22.63 -1.07
CA SER A 214 17.39 -23.68 -0.56
C SER A 214 16.60 -24.87 -0.06
N PRO A 215 16.97 -26.12 -0.43
CA PRO A 215 16.35 -27.33 0.12
C PRO A 215 16.41 -27.42 1.66
N ALA A 216 17.43 -26.83 2.28
CA ALA A 216 17.57 -26.82 3.73
C ALA A 216 16.58 -25.88 4.44
N THR A 217 16.09 -24.86 3.76
CA THR A 217 15.21 -23.82 4.34
C THR A 217 13.81 -23.78 3.72
N GLN A 218 13.55 -24.47 2.62
CA GLN A 218 12.26 -24.40 1.91
C GLN A 218 11.04 -24.73 2.77
N GLN A 219 11.20 -25.56 3.80
CA GLN A 219 10.14 -25.89 4.76
C GLN A 219 9.68 -24.67 5.58
N PHE A 220 10.50 -23.62 5.67
CA PHE A 220 10.20 -22.37 6.38
C PHE A 220 9.68 -21.26 5.47
N ALA A 221 9.50 -21.53 4.16
CA ALA A 221 9.13 -20.53 3.18
C ALA A 221 7.70 -19.97 3.33
N TRP A 222 6.85 -20.63 4.08
CA TRP A 222 5.47 -20.21 4.33
C TRP A 222 5.23 -19.94 5.81
N ARG A 223 4.53 -18.86 6.11
CA ARG A 223 4.03 -18.52 7.44
C ARG A 223 2.53 -18.77 7.49
N THR A 224 2.09 -19.55 8.48
CA THR A 224 0.70 -20.04 8.60
C THR A 224 0.01 -19.59 9.87
N ALA A 225 0.58 -18.64 10.64
CA ALA A 225 -0.11 -18.06 11.76
C ALA A 225 -1.39 -17.34 11.29
N PRO A 226 -2.46 -17.22 12.11
CA PRO A 226 -3.73 -16.61 11.68
C PRO A 226 -3.64 -15.16 11.19
N TYR A 227 -2.57 -14.46 11.49
CA TYR A 227 -2.29 -13.12 10.99
C TYR A 227 -1.39 -13.12 9.74
N ASP A 228 -0.86 -14.28 9.33
CA ASP A 228 -0.03 -14.49 8.15
C ASP A 228 -0.80 -15.18 7.01
N GLU A 229 -1.75 -16.07 7.36
CA GLU A 229 -2.62 -16.75 6.40
C GLU A 229 -4.08 -16.64 6.83
N PHE A 230 -4.90 -15.97 6.01
CA PHE A 230 -6.32 -15.75 6.29
C PHE A 230 -7.09 -15.38 5.02
N GLU A 231 -8.40 -15.26 5.14
CA GLU A 231 -9.29 -14.83 4.06
C GLU A 231 -10.12 -13.62 4.49
N PHE A 232 -10.46 -12.78 3.53
CA PHE A 232 -11.45 -11.71 3.72
C PHE A 232 -12.37 -11.57 2.51
N GLN A 233 -13.48 -10.85 2.71
CA GLN A 233 -14.51 -10.66 1.68
C GLN A 233 -14.55 -9.22 1.20
N MET A 234 -14.62 -9.03 -0.11
CA MET A 234 -14.93 -7.76 -0.77
C MET A 234 -16.40 -7.72 -1.18
N ASP A 235 -16.93 -6.53 -1.34
CA ASP A 235 -18.23 -6.34 -1.98
C ASP A 235 -18.10 -6.38 -3.51
N LYS A 236 -19.20 -6.77 -4.17
CA LYS A 236 -19.29 -6.76 -5.64
C LYS A 236 -19.52 -5.36 -6.18
#